data_88562ae47ce36639c4139c28f31b9616
#
_entry.id   88562ae47ce36639c4139c28f31b9616
#
_cell.length_a   1.000
_cell.length_b   1.000
_cell.length_c   1.000
_cell.angle_alpha   90.00
_cell.angle_beta   90.00
_cell.angle_gamma   90.00
#
_symmetry.space_group_name_H-M   'P 1'
#
loop_
_entity.id
_entity.type
_entity.pdbx_description
1 polymer ?
#
loop_
_entity_poly.entity_id
_entity_poly.type
_entity_poly.pdbx_seq_one_letter_code
_entity_poly.pdbx_strand_id
1 'polypeptide(L)'
;MQIVSISSLKGGVGKSSVALGLVSAALIEGTRTLVVDLDPHADATTGLGVRAPSGRNVGKVLGKRGKPGALRTVTVTSPWAEREREEQGKDDLVLDVAPGSSASSLFDRAQYRRSDLARLERALEGVDTDYDLVIIDCPPNLNTLTRVAWAASHKVLSVAEPSLFSVAGTQRTMTAIAQFERGTRWAVNSAGVVVNKVHPDSREHQHRVEELDHLFGELLVAPVLPDYQVWQRAQGAAWPIHRWPGEDAAEIAGRYSQILEGLLSAEP
;
A
#
# COMPACT_ATOMS: atom_id res chain seq x y z
N MET A 1 15.55 -2.52 5.25
CA MET A 1 14.37 -2.35 4.35
C MET A 1 13.14 -2.96 5.00
N GLN A 2 12.03 -2.22 5.08
CA GLN A 2 10.75 -2.73 5.55
C GLN A 2 9.78 -2.91 4.37
N ILE A 3 8.96 -3.97 4.38
CA ILE A 3 8.00 -4.28 3.31
C ILE A 3 6.61 -4.32 3.93
N VAL A 4 5.71 -3.46 3.46
CA VAL A 4 4.34 -3.32 3.95
C VAL A 4 3.34 -3.51 2.81
N SER A 5 2.44 -4.47 2.94
CA SER A 5 1.30 -4.64 2.03
C SER A 5 0.08 -3.86 2.54
N ILE A 6 -0.58 -3.13 1.65
CA ILE A 6 -1.84 -2.45 1.92
C ILE A 6 -2.96 -3.33 1.39
N SER A 7 -3.81 -3.86 2.27
CA SER A 7 -4.74 -4.92 1.93
C SER A 7 -6.16 -4.66 2.43
N SER A 8 -7.15 -5.18 1.73
CA SER A 8 -8.55 -5.28 2.16
C SER A 8 -9.30 -6.21 1.24
N LEU A 9 -10.19 -7.03 1.79
CA LEU A 9 -11.09 -7.90 1.00
C LEU A 9 -12.31 -7.15 0.45
N LYS A 10 -12.47 -5.87 0.78
CA LYS A 10 -13.53 -5.02 0.26
C LYS A 10 -12.95 -4.04 -0.77
N GLY A 11 -13.60 -3.95 -1.93
CA GLY A 11 -13.31 -2.93 -2.92
C GLY A 11 -13.79 -1.55 -2.47
N GLY A 12 -13.13 -0.48 -2.93
CA GLY A 12 -13.58 0.89 -2.71
C GLY A 12 -13.22 1.52 -1.35
N VAL A 13 -12.62 0.80 -0.40
CA VAL A 13 -12.23 1.33 0.91
C VAL A 13 -11.05 2.33 0.87
N GLY A 14 -10.37 2.44 -0.27
CA GLY A 14 -9.26 3.38 -0.46
C GLY A 14 -7.88 2.81 -0.18
N LYS A 15 -7.62 1.52 -0.46
CA LYS A 15 -6.28 0.93 -0.34
C LYS A 15 -5.21 1.72 -1.07
N SER A 16 -5.39 1.94 -2.36
CA SER A 16 -4.46 2.72 -3.19
C SER A 16 -4.30 4.14 -2.68
N SER A 17 -5.39 4.77 -2.17
CA SER A 17 -5.33 6.09 -1.53
C SER A 17 -4.45 6.06 -0.27
N VAL A 18 -4.61 5.05 0.59
CA VAL A 18 -3.77 4.89 1.79
C VAL A 18 -2.32 4.63 1.39
N ALA A 19 -2.06 3.77 0.40
CA ALA A 19 -0.72 3.56 -0.13
C ALA A 19 -0.08 4.88 -0.61
N LEU A 20 -0.79 5.67 -1.41
CA LEU A 20 -0.32 6.98 -1.90
C LEU A 20 -0.06 7.99 -0.78
N GLY A 21 -0.90 8.01 0.26
CA GLY A 21 -0.71 8.87 1.42
C GLY A 21 0.56 8.54 2.20
N LEU A 22 0.79 7.25 2.47
CA LEU A 22 2.02 6.76 3.13
C LEU A 22 3.26 7.02 2.27
N VAL A 23 3.17 6.82 0.96
CA VAL A 23 4.26 7.13 0.01
C VAL A 23 4.56 8.62 -0.02
N SER A 24 3.52 9.47 0.06
CA SER A 24 3.69 10.92 0.13
C SER A 24 4.43 11.33 1.42
N ALA A 25 4.11 10.70 2.57
CA ALA A 25 4.84 10.92 3.82
C ALA A 25 6.30 10.47 3.70
N ALA A 26 6.54 9.25 3.22
CA ALA A 26 7.88 8.70 3.06
C ALA A 26 8.77 9.56 2.15
N LEU A 27 8.21 10.10 1.07
CA LEU A 27 8.92 11.00 0.14
C LEU A 27 9.39 12.28 0.85
N ILE A 28 8.52 12.92 1.64
CA ILE A 28 8.87 14.16 2.35
C ILE A 28 9.91 13.91 3.46
N GLU A 29 9.84 12.76 4.10
CA GLU A 29 10.80 12.33 5.12
C GLU A 29 12.16 11.86 4.53
N GLY A 30 12.25 11.74 3.20
CA GLY A 30 13.48 11.32 2.52
C GLY A 30 13.72 9.80 2.60
N THR A 31 12.69 9.01 2.95
CA THR A 31 12.78 7.54 2.99
C THR A 31 12.80 6.99 1.57
N ARG A 32 13.87 6.26 1.21
CA ARG A 32 14.00 5.65 -0.13
C ARG A 32 12.93 4.58 -0.31
N THR A 33 11.98 4.85 -1.20
CA THR A 33 10.75 4.06 -1.29
C THR A 33 10.56 3.41 -2.66
N LEU A 34 10.18 2.13 -2.67
CA LEU A 34 9.65 1.41 -3.83
C LEU A 34 8.15 1.15 -3.64
N VAL A 35 7.35 1.51 -4.63
CA VAL A 35 5.95 1.10 -4.69
C VAL A 35 5.81 -0.07 -5.66
N VAL A 36 5.18 -1.15 -5.21
CA VAL A 36 4.85 -2.31 -6.04
C VAL A 36 3.34 -2.37 -6.21
N ASP A 37 2.86 -2.07 -7.42
CA ASP A 37 1.43 -2.06 -7.71
C ASP A 37 1.02 -3.44 -8.25
N LEU A 38 0.37 -4.25 -7.41
CA LEU A 38 -0.12 -5.58 -7.79
C LEU A 38 -1.56 -5.56 -8.30
N ASP A 39 -2.29 -4.44 -8.11
CA ASP A 39 -3.66 -4.35 -8.60
C ASP A 39 -3.67 -4.30 -10.15
N PRO A 40 -4.43 -5.17 -10.84
CA PRO A 40 -4.59 -5.11 -12.28
C PRO A 40 -5.14 -3.79 -12.82
N HIS A 41 -5.83 -2.99 -12.00
CA HIS A 41 -6.32 -1.66 -12.35
C HIS A 41 -5.22 -0.60 -12.37
N ALA A 42 -4.11 -0.83 -11.67
CA ALA A 42 -2.95 0.05 -11.63
C ALA A 42 -3.25 1.47 -11.09
N ASP A 43 -4.12 1.54 -10.07
CA ASP A 43 -4.56 2.81 -9.49
C ASP A 43 -3.42 3.53 -8.76
N ALA A 44 -2.56 2.80 -8.01
CA ALA A 44 -1.39 3.38 -7.36
C ALA A 44 -0.38 3.91 -8.39
N THR A 45 -0.15 3.17 -9.48
CA THR A 45 0.70 3.61 -10.60
C THR A 45 0.21 4.92 -11.21
N THR A 46 -1.11 5.00 -11.45
CA THR A 46 -1.76 6.20 -12.00
C THR A 46 -1.67 7.37 -11.03
N GLY A 47 -1.96 7.16 -9.75
CA GLY A 47 -1.89 8.19 -8.72
C GLY A 47 -0.49 8.75 -8.48
N LEU A 48 0.55 7.96 -8.72
CA LEU A 48 1.96 8.39 -8.70
C LEU A 48 2.41 9.10 -9.99
N GLY A 49 1.50 9.31 -10.95
CA GLY A 49 1.79 9.97 -12.23
C GLY A 49 2.65 9.14 -13.18
N VAL A 50 2.81 7.86 -12.92
CA VAL A 50 3.70 6.99 -13.72
C VAL A 50 2.98 6.50 -14.97
N ARG A 51 3.62 6.70 -16.11
CA ARG A 51 3.24 6.06 -17.39
C ARG A 51 4.23 4.96 -17.68
N ALA A 52 3.85 3.71 -17.37
CA ALA A 52 4.72 2.57 -17.57
C ALA A 52 5.07 2.40 -19.05
N PRO A 53 6.37 2.30 -19.41
CA PRO A 53 6.76 1.92 -20.74
C PRO A 53 6.22 0.53 -21.09
N SER A 54 5.93 0.29 -22.38
CA SER A 54 5.38 -1.00 -22.83
C SER A 54 6.20 -2.19 -22.34
N GLY A 55 5.54 -3.10 -21.64
CA GLY A 55 6.16 -4.30 -21.09
C GLY A 55 7.01 -4.10 -19.82
N ARG A 56 7.08 -2.90 -19.24
CA ARG A 56 7.64 -2.67 -17.90
C ARG A 56 6.50 -2.67 -16.87
N ASN A 57 6.23 -3.82 -16.27
CA ASN A 57 5.20 -3.95 -15.24
C ASN A 57 5.47 -5.18 -14.36
N VAL A 58 4.87 -5.19 -13.17
CA VAL A 58 5.04 -6.25 -12.17
C VAL A 58 4.53 -7.60 -12.67
N GLY A 59 3.46 -7.64 -13.45
CA GLY A 59 2.93 -8.88 -14.04
C GLY A 59 3.98 -9.64 -14.86
N LYS A 60 4.85 -8.91 -15.58
CA LYS A 60 5.94 -9.52 -16.34
C LYS A 60 7.02 -10.14 -15.45
N VAL A 61 7.28 -9.53 -14.30
CA VAL A 61 8.22 -10.06 -13.29
C VAL A 61 7.67 -11.34 -12.69
N LEU A 62 6.40 -11.34 -12.28
CA LEU A 62 5.72 -12.52 -11.75
C LEU A 62 5.69 -13.66 -12.78
N GLY A 63 5.46 -13.34 -14.05
CA GLY A 63 5.46 -14.31 -15.16
C GLY A 63 6.78 -15.03 -15.36
N LYS A 64 7.89 -14.38 -15.09
CA LYS A 64 9.25 -14.92 -15.17
C LYS A 64 9.69 -15.64 -13.89
N ARG A 65 8.77 -16.04 -13.03
CA ARG A 65 8.99 -16.74 -11.75
C ARG A 65 9.74 -15.93 -10.69
N GLY A 66 9.78 -14.59 -10.82
CA GLY A 66 10.45 -13.72 -9.85
C GLY A 66 11.92 -14.10 -9.69
N LYS A 67 12.79 -13.68 -10.62
CA LYS A 67 14.23 -13.85 -10.44
C LYS A 67 14.75 -12.80 -9.45
N PRO A 68 15.82 -13.08 -8.69
CA PRO A 68 16.44 -12.08 -7.82
C PRO A 68 16.72 -10.78 -8.56
N GLY A 69 16.37 -9.64 -7.94
CA GLY A 69 16.54 -8.31 -8.52
C GLY A 69 15.69 -8.00 -9.74
N ALA A 70 14.72 -8.86 -10.08
CA ALA A 70 13.93 -8.68 -11.31
C ALA A 70 13.07 -7.40 -11.28
N LEU A 71 12.70 -6.89 -10.09
CA LEU A 71 11.96 -5.63 -9.97
C LEU A 71 12.74 -4.45 -10.55
N ARG A 72 14.06 -4.38 -10.38
CA ARG A 72 14.89 -3.31 -10.98
C ARG A 72 14.69 -3.16 -12.50
N THR A 73 14.33 -4.24 -13.18
CA THR A 73 14.17 -4.23 -14.66
C THR A 73 12.88 -3.56 -15.12
N VAL A 74 11.94 -3.36 -14.20
CA VAL A 74 10.62 -2.78 -14.50
C VAL A 74 10.33 -1.50 -13.74
N THR A 75 11.13 -1.16 -12.73
CA THR A 75 10.95 0.08 -11.96
C THR A 75 11.10 1.32 -12.84
N VAL A 76 10.30 2.33 -12.50
CA VAL A 76 10.29 3.66 -13.12
C VAL A 76 10.25 4.68 -11.99
N THR A 77 11.08 5.70 -12.06
CA THR A 77 11.06 6.81 -11.09
C THR A 77 9.74 7.57 -11.18
N SER A 78 9.14 7.86 -10.04
CA SER A 78 7.90 8.64 -9.97
C SER A 78 8.16 10.10 -10.27
N PRO A 79 7.29 10.77 -11.07
CA PRO A 79 7.31 12.22 -11.22
C PRO A 79 7.23 13.00 -9.90
N TRP A 80 6.73 12.40 -8.83
CA TRP A 80 6.75 13.00 -7.49
C TRP A 80 8.18 13.23 -7.00
N ALA A 81 9.07 12.22 -7.14
CA ALA A 81 10.47 12.36 -6.76
C ALA A 81 11.22 13.34 -7.67
N GLU A 82 10.95 13.32 -8.97
CA GLU A 82 11.56 14.22 -9.93
C GLU A 82 11.28 15.68 -9.56
N ARG A 83 10.02 16.03 -9.27
CA ARG A 83 9.62 17.37 -8.83
C ARG A 83 10.26 17.78 -7.50
N GLU A 84 10.24 16.87 -6.50
CA GLU A 84 10.86 17.18 -5.20
C GLU A 84 12.36 17.44 -5.32
N ARG A 85 13.06 16.70 -6.18
CA ARG A 85 14.48 16.95 -6.47
C ARG A 85 14.68 18.33 -7.08
N GLU A 86 13.88 18.70 -8.08
CA GLU A 86 13.94 20.01 -8.75
C GLU A 86 13.61 21.17 -7.81
N GLU A 87 12.54 21.02 -6.99
CA GLU A 87 12.04 22.11 -6.11
C GLU A 87 12.88 22.28 -4.84
N GLN A 88 13.40 21.17 -4.28
CA GLN A 88 14.11 21.16 -3.00
C GLN A 88 15.64 21.06 -3.13
N GLY A 89 16.15 20.81 -4.33
CA GLY A 89 17.59 20.60 -4.56
C GLY A 89 18.13 19.34 -3.84
N LYS A 90 17.29 18.32 -3.66
CA LYS A 90 17.62 17.06 -2.98
C LYS A 90 17.77 15.94 -3.99
N ASP A 91 18.94 15.77 -4.58
CA ASP A 91 19.19 14.79 -5.63
C ASP A 91 19.12 13.33 -5.16
N ASP A 92 19.17 13.10 -3.85
CA ASP A 92 19.19 11.78 -3.19
C ASP A 92 17.80 11.19 -2.90
N LEU A 93 16.71 11.91 -3.16
CA LEU A 93 15.36 11.39 -2.97
C LEU A 93 15.07 10.25 -3.94
N VAL A 94 14.59 9.13 -3.41
CA VAL A 94 14.25 7.93 -4.19
C VAL A 94 12.79 7.56 -3.97
N LEU A 95 12.01 7.64 -5.05
CA LEU A 95 10.66 7.07 -5.12
C LEU A 95 10.49 6.41 -6.48
N ASP A 96 10.57 5.11 -6.50
CA ASP A 96 10.41 4.29 -7.69
C ASP A 96 9.11 3.47 -7.62
N VAL A 97 8.61 3.12 -8.78
CA VAL A 97 7.37 2.35 -8.94
C VAL A 97 7.64 1.13 -9.82
N ALA A 98 7.28 -0.05 -9.35
CA ALA A 98 7.09 -1.23 -10.19
C ALA A 98 5.62 -1.22 -10.64
N PRO A 99 5.33 -0.78 -11.89
CA PRO A 99 3.97 -0.45 -12.30
C PRO A 99 3.06 -1.66 -12.37
N GLY A 100 1.80 -1.45 -11.95
CA GLY A 100 0.71 -2.40 -12.15
C GLY A 100 0.30 -2.51 -13.63
N SER A 101 -0.41 -3.56 -13.94
CA SER A 101 -1.05 -3.72 -15.24
C SER A 101 -2.05 -4.87 -15.24
N SER A 102 -2.96 -4.88 -16.22
CA SER A 102 -3.88 -6.00 -16.45
C SER A 102 -3.19 -7.35 -16.62
N ALA A 103 -1.88 -7.38 -16.98
CA ALA A 103 -1.10 -8.61 -17.06
C ALA A 103 -0.96 -9.33 -15.69
N SER A 104 -1.10 -8.61 -14.58
CA SER A 104 -1.10 -9.21 -13.23
C SER A 104 -2.28 -10.17 -13.04
N SER A 105 -3.42 -9.93 -13.68
CA SER A 105 -4.60 -10.81 -13.59
C SER A 105 -4.35 -12.24 -14.08
N LEU A 106 -3.33 -12.46 -14.92
CA LEU A 106 -2.91 -13.81 -15.34
C LEU A 106 -2.41 -14.67 -14.18
N PHE A 107 -2.05 -14.04 -13.06
CA PHE A 107 -1.61 -14.71 -11.83
C PHE A 107 -2.73 -14.86 -10.80
N ASP A 108 -3.90 -14.34 -11.09
CA ASP A 108 -5.08 -14.43 -10.25
C ASP A 108 -5.83 -15.76 -10.45
N ARG A 109 -5.17 -16.86 -10.12
CA ARG A 109 -5.68 -18.22 -10.30
C ARG A 109 -6.23 -18.77 -9.02
N ALA A 110 -7.32 -19.54 -9.12
CA ALA A 110 -7.91 -20.26 -7.98
C ALA A 110 -6.97 -21.33 -7.39
N GLN A 111 -6.06 -21.87 -8.20
CA GLN A 111 -5.05 -22.85 -7.78
C GLN A 111 -3.65 -22.30 -8.01
N TYR A 112 -2.86 -22.20 -6.96
CA TYR A 112 -1.46 -21.78 -6.97
C TYR A 112 -0.58 -22.84 -6.28
N ARG A 113 0.67 -22.91 -6.73
CA ARG A 113 1.70 -23.70 -6.05
C ARG A 113 2.40 -22.83 -5.00
N ARG A 114 2.94 -23.44 -3.94
CA ARG A 114 3.77 -22.67 -2.97
C ARG A 114 4.88 -21.86 -3.62
N SER A 115 5.47 -22.39 -4.70
CA SER A 115 6.50 -21.67 -5.48
C SER A 115 5.99 -20.40 -6.16
N ASP A 116 4.68 -20.29 -6.40
CA ASP A 116 4.08 -19.10 -7.01
C ASP A 116 3.98 -17.96 -6.00
N LEU A 117 3.72 -18.27 -4.72
CA LEU A 117 3.68 -17.28 -3.65
C LEU A 117 5.03 -16.60 -3.43
N ALA A 118 6.14 -17.32 -3.59
CA ALA A 118 7.49 -16.80 -3.39
C ALA A 118 8.00 -15.91 -4.56
N ARG A 119 7.19 -15.62 -5.57
CA ARG A 119 7.66 -14.92 -6.78
C ARG A 119 8.05 -13.48 -6.53
N LEU A 120 7.26 -12.75 -5.73
CA LEU A 120 7.55 -11.36 -5.41
C LEU A 120 8.67 -11.26 -4.38
N GLU A 121 8.64 -12.13 -3.36
CA GLU A 121 9.74 -12.26 -2.39
C GLU A 121 11.10 -12.39 -3.10
N ARG A 122 11.22 -13.35 -4.03
CA ARG A 122 12.45 -13.51 -4.83
C ARG A 122 12.77 -12.32 -5.73
N ALA A 123 11.78 -11.68 -6.30
CA ALA A 123 12.00 -10.52 -7.15
C ALA A 123 12.51 -9.30 -6.37
N LEU A 124 12.21 -9.24 -5.07
CA LEU A 124 12.71 -8.26 -4.11
C LEU A 124 14.10 -8.59 -3.54
N GLU A 125 14.61 -9.83 -3.72
CA GLU A 125 15.96 -10.16 -3.28
C GLU A 125 17.00 -9.21 -3.90
N GLY A 126 17.82 -8.61 -3.05
CA GLY A 126 18.91 -7.72 -3.45
C GLY A 126 18.51 -6.29 -3.82
N VAL A 127 17.25 -5.86 -3.56
CA VAL A 127 16.85 -4.44 -3.68
C VAL A 127 16.97 -3.68 -2.35
N ASP A 128 17.31 -4.35 -1.28
CA ASP A 128 17.48 -3.81 0.07
C ASP A 128 18.57 -2.74 0.19
N THR A 129 19.53 -2.74 -0.73
CA THR A 129 20.53 -1.67 -0.85
C THR A 129 19.99 -0.39 -1.46
N ASP A 130 18.90 -0.48 -2.22
CA ASP A 130 18.35 0.62 -3.00
C ASP A 130 17.21 1.34 -2.26
N TYR A 131 16.46 0.59 -1.40
CA TYR A 131 15.26 1.09 -0.75
C TYR A 131 15.24 0.77 0.76
N ASP A 132 14.67 1.69 1.53
CA ASP A 132 14.41 1.54 2.97
C ASP A 132 13.00 1.02 3.24
N LEU A 133 12.06 1.36 2.34
CA LEU A 133 10.65 1.02 2.42
C LEU A 133 10.14 0.47 1.09
N VAL A 134 9.33 -0.60 1.17
CA VAL A 134 8.53 -1.09 0.04
C VAL A 134 7.06 -1.07 0.44
N ILE A 135 6.24 -0.36 -0.33
CA ILE A 135 4.77 -0.37 -0.19
C ILE A 135 4.19 -1.22 -1.33
N ILE A 136 3.39 -2.23 -0.97
CA ILE A 136 2.73 -3.10 -1.94
C ILE A 136 1.23 -2.79 -1.94
N ASP A 137 0.71 -2.22 -3.04
CA ASP A 137 -0.74 -2.05 -3.23
C ASP A 137 -1.37 -3.34 -3.73
N CYS A 138 -2.31 -3.89 -2.96
CA CYS A 138 -2.93 -5.19 -3.22
C CYS A 138 -4.28 -5.05 -3.93
N PRO A 139 -4.67 -6.02 -4.78
CA PRO A 139 -6.03 -6.08 -5.32
C PRO A 139 -7.09 -6.30 -4.23
N PRO A 140 -8.39 -5.98 -4.51
CA PRO A 140 -9.45 -5.98 -3.50
C PRO A 140 -10.06 -7.36 -3.20
N ASN A 141 -9.26 -8.42 -3.23
CA ASN A 141 -9.75 -9.79 -3.00
C ASN A 141 -8.65 -10.67 -2.41
N LEU A 142 -9.04 -11.82 -1.81
CA LEU A 142 -8.12 -12.80 -1.26
C LEU A 142 -7.76 -13.85 -2.32
N ASN A 143 -7.10 -13.42 -3.36
CA ASN A 143 -6.63 -14.26 -4.44
C ASN A 143 -5.12 -14.57 -4.35
N THR A 144 -4.57 -15.15 -5.39
CA THR A 144 -3.14 -15.46 -5.46
C THR A 144 -2.26 -14.21 -5.39
N LEU A 145 -2.64 -13.09 -6.02
CA LEU A 145 -1.84 -11.86 -6.00
C LEU A 145 -1.73 -11.28 -4.59
N THR A 146 -2.83 -11.22 -3.84
CA THR A 146 -2.82 -10.78 -2.43
C THR A 146 -1.93 -11.67 -1.59
N ARG A 147 -1.99 -13.00 -1.77
CA ARG A 147 -1.13 -13.95 -1.05
C ARG A 147 0.35 -13.82 -1.45
N VAL A 148 0.63 -13.50 -2.70
CA VAL A 148 1.99 -13.19 -3.20
C VAL A 148 2.53 -11.91 -2.55
N ALA A 149 1.68 -10.89 -2.37
CA ALA A 149 2.03 -9.68 -1.62
C ALA A 149 2.38 -10.02 -0.17
N TRP A 150 1.48 -10.75 0.53
CA TRP A 150 1.69 -11.13 1.93
C TRP A 150 2.94 -11.97 2.12
N ALA A 151 3.21 -12.94 1.21
CA ALA A 151 4.42 -13.75 1.25
C ALA A 151 5.73 -12.95 1.11
N ALA A 152 5.67 -11.77 0.51
CA ALA A 152 6.81 -10.88 0.33
C ALA A 152 6.91 -9.81 1.41
N SER A 153 5.90 -9.69 2.31
CA SER A 153 5.80 -8.60 3.27
C SER A 153 6.25 -8.99 4.67
N HIS A 154 6.79 -8.03 5.39
CA HIS A 154 7.01 -8.13 6.84
C HIS A 154 5.71 -7.81 7.59
N LYS A 155 4.95 -6.82 7.09
CA LYS A 155 3.71 -6.35 7.71
C LYS A 155 2.58 -6.21 6.69
N VAL A 156 1.34 -6.44 7.13
CA VAL A 156 0.13 -6.17 6.35
C VAL A 156 -0.72 -5.15 7.09
N LEU A 157 -0.91 -3.98 6.48
CA LEU A 157 -1.85 -2.96 6.93
C LEU A 157 -3.21 -3.19 6.28
N SER A 158 -4.23 -3.45 7.08
CA SER A 158 -5.60 -3.59 6.61
C SER A 158 -6.28 -2.22 6.53
N VAL A 159 -7.04 -1.97 5.44
CA VAL A 159 -7.81 -0.73 5.28
C VAL A 159 -9.30 -1.02 5.44
N ALA A 160 -9.95 -0.28 6.31
CA ALA A 160 -11.39 -0.28 6.54
C ALA A 160 -12.01 1.08 6.18
N GLU A 161 -13.30 1.11 5.93
CA GLU A 161 -14.12 2.32 5.93
C GLU A 161 -15.22 2.18 7.01
N PRO A 162 -15.76 3.27 7.56
CA PRO A 162 -16.74 3.21 8.64
C PRO A 162 -18.14 2.84 8.11
N SER A 163 -18.32 1.57 7.69
CA SER A 163 -19.60 1.05 7.22
C SER A 163 -19.78 -0.40 7.67
N LEU A 164 -21.04 -0.82 7.89
CA LEU A 164 -21.38 -2.17 8.37
C LEU A 164 -20.70 -3.29 7.56
N PHE A 165 -20.76 -3.21 6.24
CA PHE A 165 -20.13 -4.24 5.39
C PHE A 165 -18.62 -4.20 5.41
N SER A 166 -18.04 -3.02 5.69
CA SER A 166 -16.59 -2.90 5.83
C SER A 166 -16.10 -3.51 7.12
N VAL A 167 -16.80 -3.31 8.25
CA VAL A 167 -16.48 -3.96 9.53
C VAL A 167 -16.40 -5.48 9.34
N ALA A 168 -17.46 -6.11 8.78
CA ALA A 168 -17.47 -7.53 8.51
C ALA A 168 -16.38 -7.97 7.52
N GLY A 169 -16.09 -7.15 6.50
CA GLY A 169 -14.99 -7.37 5.54
C GLY A 169 -13.62 -7.33 6.19
N THR A 170 -13.42 -6.40 7.13
CA THR A 170 -12.17 -6.23 7.87
C THR A 170 -11.92 -7.41 8.80
N GLN A 171 -12.94 -7.91 9.51
CA GLN A 171 -12.82 -9.14 10.31
C GLN A 171 -12.36 -10.33 9.46
N ARG A 172 -12.95 -10.50 8.26
CA ARG A 172 -12.52 -11.55 7.32
C ARG A 172 -11.08 -11.35 6.85
N THR A 173 -10.67 -10.11 6.60
CA THR A 173 -9.29 -9.79 6.20
C THR A 173 -8.30 -10.16 7.31
N MET A 174 -8.55 -9.74 8.54
CA MET A 174 -7.71 -10.03 9.69
C MET A 174 -7.62 -11.53 9.99
N THR A 175 -8.76 -12.23 9.91
CA THR A 175 -8.80 -13.69 10.03
C THR A 175 -7.98 -14.37 8.94
N ALA A 176 -8.07 -13.89 7.70
CA ALA A 176 -7.30 -14.44 6.58
C ALA A 176 -5.78 -14.22 6.71
N ILE A 177 -5.36 -13.06 7.22
CA ILE A 177 -3.95 -12.77 7.52
C ILE A 177 -3.44 -13.76 8.57
N ALA A 178 -4.15 -13.91 9.70
CA ALA A 178 -3.77 -14.83 10.77
C ALA A 178 -3.78 -16.32 10.31
N GLN A 179 -4.66 -16.69 9.41
CA GLN A 179 -4.65 -18.03 8.81
C GLN A 179 -3.47 -18.22 7.86
N PHE A 180 -3.13 -17.20 7.08
CA PHE A 180 -1.98 -17.23 6.17
C PHE A 180 -0.68 -17.40 6.94
N GLU A 181 -0.47 -16.62 8.00
CA GLU A 181 0.69 -16.70 8.88
C GLU A 181 0.84 -18.12 9.47
N ARG A 182 -0.21 -18.65 10.10
CA ARG A 182 -0.19 -19.99 10.70
C ARG A 182 -0.08 -21.14 9.69
N GLY A 183 -0.62 -20.95 8.49
CA GLY A 183 -0.69 -21.99 7.46
C GLY A 183 0.50 -22.02 6.50
N THR A 184 1.43 -21.09 6.62
CA THR A 184 2.54 -20.96 5.68
C THR A 184 3.89 -20.81 6.40
N ARG A 185 4.98 -20.74 5.63
CA ARG A 185 6.33 -20.51 6.16
C ARG A 185 6.67 -19.03 6.33
N TRP A 186 5.82 -18.14 5.82
CA TRP A 186 6.07 -16.71 5.84
C TRP A 186 5.59 -16.09 7.15
N ALA A 187 6.51 -15.49 7.87
CA ALA A 187 6.21 -14.72 9.07
C ALA A 187 5.76 -13.31 8.65
N VAL A 188 4.47 -13.18 8.39
CA VAL A 188 3.86 -11.89 8.08
C VAL A 188 3.03 -11.42 9.26
N ASN A 189 3.35 -10.25 9.80
CA ASN A 189 2.64 -9.68 10.94
C ASN A 189 1.51 -8.76 10.48
N SER A 190 0.38 -8.75 11.21
CA SER A 190 -0.61 -7.69 11.02
C SER A 190 -0.06 -6.39 11.60
N ALA A 191 0.02 -5.35 10.77
CA ALA A 191 0.32 -3.99 11.21
C ALA A 191 -0.92 -3.27 11.78
N GLY A 192 -2.07 -3.92 11.77
CA GLY A 192 -3.33 -3.37 12.26
C GLY A 192 -4.30 -2.96 11.16
N VAL A 193 -5.29 -2.19 11.56
CA VAL A 193 -6.40 -1.71 10.74
C VAL A 193 -6.42 -0.19 10.76
N VAL A 194 -6.25 0.46 9.61
CA VAL A 194 -6.46 1.90 9.44
C VAL A 194 -7.88 2.16 8.94
N VAL A 195 -8.59 3.07 9.60
CA VAL A 195 -9.95 3.48 9.18
C VAL A 195 -9.84 4.71 8.30
N ASN A 196 -10.28 4.56 7.06
CA ASN A 196 -10.25 5.58 6.02
C ASN A 196 -11.65 6.10 5.70
N LYS A 197 -11.77 7.28 5.11
CA LYS A 197 -13.03 7.92 4.69
C LYS A 197 -13.98 8.21 5.86
N VAL A 198 -13.45 8.68 6.97
CA VAL A 198 -14.26 9.06 8.13
C VAL A 198 -14.84 10.46 7.92
N HIS A 199 -16.16 10.59 8.01
CA HIS A 199 -16.84 11.88 8.15
C HIS A 199 -17.04 12.16 9.64
N PRO A 200 -16.34 13.14 10.24
CA PRO A 200 -16.37 13.38 11.70
C PRO A 200 -17.77 13.66 12.24
N ASP A 201 -18.61 14.33 11.46
CA ASP A 201 -19.97 14.71 11.84
C ASP A 201 -21.01 13.58 11.66
N SER A 202 -20.60 12.44 11.10
CA SER A 202 -21.49 11.30 10.89
C SER A 202 -21.57 10.40 12.12
N ARG A 203 -22.73 10.35 12.76
CA ARG A 203 -22.99 9.45 13.90
C ARG A 203 -22.80 7.97 13.51
N GLU A 204 -23.18 7.59 12.29
CA GLU A 204 -22.95 6.23 11.79
C GLU A 204 -21.45 5.92 11.71
N HIS A 205 -20.64 6.86 11.17
CA HIS A 205 -19.20 6.66 11.10
C HIS A 205 -18.55 6.58 12.48
N GLN A 206 -18.96 7.44 13.43
CA GLN A 206 -18.49 7.37 14.81
C GLN A 206 -18.80 6.01 15.43
N HIS A 207 -20.04 5.54 15.31
CA HIS A 207 -20.45 4.23 15.80
C HIS A 207 -19.64 3.09 15.18
N ARG A 208 -19.34 3.14 13.86
CA ARG A 208 -18.53 2.10 13.18
C ARG A 208 -17.06 2.15 13.57
N VAL A 209 -16.52 3.33 13.83
CA VAL A 209 -15.16 3.46 14.38
C VAL A 209 -15.07 2.86 15.77
N GLU A 210 -16.05 3.13 16.65
CA GLU A 210 -16.16 2.51 17.98
C GLU A 210 -16.29 0.98 17.91
N GLU A 211 -17.10 0.47 16.96
CA GLU A 211 -17.23 -0.98 16.72
C GLU A 211 -15.90 -1.60 16.28
N LEU A 212 -15.15 -0.94 15.39
CA LEU A 212 -13.82 -1.40 14.96
C LEU A 212 -12.82 -1.37 16.12
N ASP A 213 -12.88 -0.34 16.99
CA ASP A 213 -12.05 -0.24 18.17
C ASP A 213 -12.32 -1.38 19.15
N HIS A 214 -13.59 -1.67 19.42
CA HIS A 214 -13.97 -2.83 20.25
C HIS A 214 -13.51 -4.18 19.68
N LEU A 215 -13.49 -4.32 18.34
CA LEU A 215 -13.11 -5.57 17.67
C LEU A 215 -11.61 -5.78 17.58
N PHE A 216 -10.85 -4.70 17.40
CA PHE A 216 -9.42 -4.79 17.09
C PHE A 216 -8.51 -4.19 18.17
N GLY A 217 -9.04 -3.32 19.06
CA GLY A 217 -8.27 -2.74 20.17
C GLY A 217 -6.96 -2.13 19.70
N GLU A 218 -5.86 -2.59 20.25
CA GLU A 218 -4.50 -2.11 19.94
C GLU A 218 -4.11 -2.28 18.45
N LEU A 219 -4.81 -3.12 17.70
CA LEU A 219 -4.61 -3.26 16.27
C LEU A 219 -5.33 -2.16 15.47
N LEU A 220 -6.16 -1.32 16.09
CA LEU A 220 -6.71 -0.17 15.39
C LEU A 220 -5.67 0.94 15.32
N VAL A 221 -5.21 1.22 14.09
CA VAL A 221 -4.14 2.19 13.82
C VAL A 221 -4.70 3.61 13.93
N ALA A 222 -4.11 4.41 14.80
CA ALA A 222 -4.40 5.84 14.92
C ALA A 222 -3.37 6.67 14.13
N PRO A 223 -3.79 7.82 13.63
CA PRO A 223 -5.15 8.38 13.61
C PRO A 223 -6.03 7.80 12.50
N VAL A 224 -7.36 7.93 12.61
CA VAL A 224 -8.28 7.65 11.51
C VAL A 224 -8.10 8.69 10.40
N LEU A 225 -8.41 8.32 9.16
CA LEU A 225 -8.24 9.18 7.99
C LEU A 225 -9.59 9.80 7.56
N PRO A 226 -9.72 11.13 7.50
CA PRO A 226 -10.96 11.78 7.10
C PRO A 226 -11.22 11.66 5.59
N ASP A 227 -12.48 11.80 5.20
CA ASP A 227 -12.89 11.87 3.79
C ASP A 227 -12.93 13.32 3.32
N TYR A 228 -11.80 13.88 3.00
CA TYR A 228 -11.66 15.24 2.50
C TYR A 228 -11.60 15.28 0.96
N GLN A 229 -12.40 16.16 0.34
CA GLN A 229 -12.38 16.35 -1.10
C GLN A 229 -11.01 16.78 -1.64
N VAL A 230 -10.20 17.44 -0.82
CA VAL A 230 -8.84 17.85 -1.19
C VAL A 230 -7.98 16.66 -1.56
N TRP A 231 -8.17 15.51 -0.90
CA TRP A 231 -7.45 14.28 -1.21
C TRP A 231 -7.76 13.77 -2.63
N GLN A 232 -9.03 13.79 -3.03
CA GLN A 232 -9.43 13.39 -4.37
C GLN A 232 -8.84 14.32 -5.45
N ARG A 233 -8.74 15.63 -5.16
CA ARG A 233 -8.12 16.60 -6.07
C ARG A 233 -6.62 16.37 -6.22
N ALA A 234 -5.91 16.13 -5.12
CA ALA A 234 -4.48 15.81 -5.13
C ALA A 234 -4.21 14.54 -5.94
N GLN A 235 -4.99 13.47 -5.71
CA GLN A 235 -4.90 12.22 -6.47
C GLN A 235 -5.19 12.44 -7.97
N GLY A 236 -6.24 13.19 -8.30
CA GLY A 236 -6.61 13.50 -9.69
C GLY A 236 -5.53 14.29 -10.44
N ALA A 237 -4.74 15.09 -9.72
CA ALA A 237 -3.60 15.82 -10.25
C ALA A 237 -2.29 15.01 -10.25
N ALA A 238 -2.31 13.77 -9.75
CA ALA A 238 -1.11 12.97 -9.46
C ALA A 238 -0.08 13.79 -8.67
N TRP A 239 -0.49 14.34 -7.53
CA TRP A 239 0.31 15.22 -6.68
C TRP A 239 0.37 14.68 -5.25
N PRO A 240 1.56 14.70 -4.58
CA PRO A 240 1.66 14.26 -3.19
C PRO A 240 0.83 15.17 -2.27
N ILE A 241 0.05 14.57 -1.36
CA ILE A 241 -0.83 15.32 -0.46
C ILE A 241 -0.06 16.28 0.45
N HIS A 242 1.16 15.94 0.84
CA HIS A 242 2.04 16.78 1.66
C HIS A 242 2.49 18.07 0.96
N ARG A 243 2.27 18.18 -0.35
CA ARG A 243 2.54 19.38 -1.16
C ARG A 243 1.26 20.07 -1.63
N TRP A 244 0.10 19.51 -1.31
CA TRP A 244 -1.15 20.13 -1.67
C TRP A 244 -1.48 21.28 -0.70
N PRO A 245 -1.93 22.45 -1.20
CA PRO A 245 -2.21 23.60 -0.34
C PRO A 245 -3.51 23.43 0.46
N GLY A 246 -3.59 24.09 1.61
CA GLY A 246 -4.78 24.21 2.44
C GLY A 246 -4.72 23.40 3.74
N GLU A 247 -5.55 23.80 4.71
CA GLU A 247 -5.58 23.22 6.05
C GLU A 247 -5.99 21.75 6.05
N ASP A 248 -7.04 21.38 5.32
CA ASP A 248 -7.48 19.98 5.17
C ASP A 248 -6.36 19.09 4.60
N ALA A 249 -5.56 19.63 3.66
CA ALA A 249 -4.45 18.89 3.08
C ALA A 249 -3.32 18.69 4.11
N ALA A 250 -3.01 19.73 4.86
CA ALA A 250 -2.01 19.66 5.92
C ALA A 250 -2.42 18.70 7.03
N GLU A 251 -3.71 18.70 7.41
CA GLU A 251 -4.24 17.78 8.42
C GLU A 251 -4.11 16.32 7.97
N ILE A 252 -4.61 15.99 6.79
CA ILE A 252 -4.57 14.59 6.30
C ILE A 252 -3.13 14.13 6.04
N ALA A 253 -2.26 15.03 5.56
CA ALA A 253 -0.83 14.76 5.39
C ALA A 253 -0.17 14.41 6.73
N GLY A 254 -0.41 15.21 7.78
CA GLY A 254 0.10 14.94 9.12
C GLY A 254 -0.38 13.60 9.69
N ARG A 255 -1.62 13.20 9.41
CA ARG A 255 -2.14 11.88 9.80
C ARG A 255 -1.41 10.74 9.09
N TYR A 256 -1.08 10.89 7.80
CA TYR A 256 -0.29 9.88 7.08
C TYR A 256 1.15 9.78 7.62
N SER A 257 1.78 10.91 7.98
CA SER A 257 3.10 10.89 8.62
C SER A 257 3.08 10.13 9.96
N GLN A 258 2.08 10.36 10.81
CA GLN A 258 1.93 9.64 12.08
C GLN A 258 1.74 8.13 11.88
N ILE A 259 0.90 7.74 10.90
CA ILE A 259 0.71 6.31 10.58
C ILE A 259 2.01 5.69 10.08
N LEU A 260 2.74 6.39 9.19
CA LEU A 260 4.01 5.89 8.66
C LEU A 260 5.05 5.71 9.78
N GLU A 261 5.19 6.70 10.67
CA GLU A 261 6.09 6.63 11.83
C GLU A 261 5.77 5.41 12.70
N GLY A 262 4.48 5.17 13.00
CA GLY A 262 4.05 3.98 13.74
C GLY A 262 4.36 2.66 13.02
N LEU A 263 4.25 2.63 11.69
CA LEU A 263 4.58 1.46 10.89
C LEU A 263 6.09 1.17 10.87
N LEU A 264 6.93 2.21 10.86
CA LEU A 264 8.39 2.08 10.78
C LEU A 264 9.03 1.82 12.15
N SER A 265 8.48 2.37 13.23
CA SER A 265 9.01 2.23 14.59
C SER A 265 8.66 0.91 15.27
N ALA A 266 7.55 0.25 14.90
CA ALA A 266 7.23 -1.07 15.41
C ALA A 266 8.24 -2.10 14.88
N GLU A 267 8.95 -2.77 15.77
CA GLU A 267 9.88 -3.86 15.39
C GLU A 267 9.19 -4.90 14.50
N PRO A 268 9.92 -5.50 13.54
CA PRO A 268 9.35 -6.48 12.61
C PRO A 268 8.87 -7.76 13.27
#